data_f43223d925c853c79ee3b0f96cfb33e1
#
_entry.id   f43223d925c853c79ee3b0f96cfb33e1
#
_cell.length_a   1.000
_cell.length_b   1.000
_cell.length_c   1.000
_cell.angle_alpha   90.00
_cell.angle_beta   90.00
_cell.angle_gamma   90.00
#
_symmetry.space_group_name_H-M   'P 1'
#
loop_
_entity.id
_entity.type
_entity.pdbx_description
1 polymer ?
#
loop_
_entity_poly.entity_id
_entity_poly.type
_entity_poly.pdbx_seq_one_letter_code
_entity_poly.pdbx_strand_id
1 'polypeptide(L)'
;AVLSEPVPIEALKGRVTAVMIVPYPPGIPLIMPGERFMTDSIIEYLKFARDTDDRFPGFEADIHGLRFEIDGKGHKTWLVDCVKE
;
A
#
# COMPACT_ATOMS: atom_id res chain seq x y z
N ALA A 1 14.06 -16.53 -5.81
CA ALA A 1 12.99 -15.53 -5.71
C ALA A 1 12.45 -15.47 -4.28
N VAL A 2 12.18 -14.26 -3.80
CA VAL A 2 11.61 -14.06 -2.48
C VAL A 2 10.11 -14.36 -2.56
N LEU A 3 9.63 -15.22 -1.65
CA LEU A 3 8.19 -15.47 -1.54
C LEU A 3 7.52 -14.27 -0.90
N SER A 4 6.45 -13.82 -1.50
CA SER A 4 5.68 -12.69 -1.00
C SER A 4 4.19 -13.03 -0.92
N GLU A 5 3.47 -12.22 -0.16
CA GLU A 5 2.03 -12.36 0.02
C GLU A 5 1.38 -10.98 0.09
N PRO A 6 0.16 -10.81 -0.44
CA PRO A 6 -0.54 -9.53 -0.32
C PRO A 6 -1.00 -9.31 1.12
N VAL A 7 -0.77 -8.11 1.64
CA VAL A 7 -1.11 -7.73 3.02
C VAL A 7 -1.95 -6.46 2.99
N PRO A 8 -3.12 -6.44 3.66
CA PRO A 8 -3.92 -5.21 3.75
C PRO A 8 -3.12 -4.09 4.42
N ILE A 9 -3.36 -2.85 3.99
CA ILE A 9 -2.59 -1.71 4.52
C ILE A 9 -2.76 -1.56 6.03
N GLU A 10 -3.86 -2.02 6.59
CA GLU A 10 -4.10 -1.99 8.04
C GLU A 10 -3.19 -2.96 8.82
N ALA A 11 -2.59 -3.93 8.15
CA ALA A 11 -1.77 -4.96 8.78
C ALA A 11 -0.28 -4.87 8.42
N LEU A 12 0.16 -3.73 7.86
CA LEU A 12 1.53 -3.59 7.35
C LEU A 12 2.58 -3.41 8.45
N LYS A 13 2.22 -2.87 9.61
CA LYS A 13 3.22 -2.57 10.63
C LYS A 13 3.99 -3.81 11.05
N GLY A 14 5.31 -3.72 11.02
CA GLY A 14 6.19 -4.82 11.34
C GLY A 14 6.49 -5.76 10.17
N ARG A 15 5.81 -5.58 9.01
CA ARG A 15 6.05 -6.42 7.84
C ARG A 15 7.17 -5.82 6.98
N VAL A 16 7.83 -6.68 6.21
CA VAL A 16 8.86 -6.28 5.26
C VAL A 16 8.22 -6.18 3.88
N THR A 17 8.33 -5.01 3.23
CA THR A 17 7.78 -4.85 1.90
C THR A 17 8.60 -5.59 0.86
N ALA A 18 7.92 -6.23 -0.10
CA ALA A 18 8.56 -6.83 -1.26
C ALA A 18 8.62 -5.86 -2.44
N VAL A 19 7.97 -4.70 -2.33
CA VAL A 19 7.84 -3.73 -3.43
C VAL A 19 8.24 -2.34 -2.97
N MET A 20 8.64 -1.50 -3.93
CA MET A 20 8.83 -0.07 -3.71
C MET A 20 7.47 0.61 -3.79
N ILE A 21 7.19 1.53 -2.87
CA ILE A 21 5.94 2.31 -2.89
C ILE A 21 6.30 3.75 -3.24
N VAL A 22 5.74 4.26 -4.34
CA VAL A 22 6.06 5.58 -4.86
C VAL A 22 4.79 6.33 -5.23
N PRO A 23 4.43 7.38 -4.49
CA PRO A 23 3.32 8.24 -4.89
C PRO A 23 3.75 9.24 -5.96
N TYR A 24 2.86 9.52 -6.91
CA TYR A 24 3.05 10.53 -7.93
C TYR A 24 1.91 11.55 -7.87
N PRO A 25 2.21 12.84 -7.74
CA PRO A 25 3.50 13.44 -7.44
C PRO A 25 3.92 13.18 -5.98
N PRO A 26 5.22 13.29 -5.64
CA PRO A 26 6.32 13.77 -6.47
C PRO A 26 7.16 12.67 -7.14
N GLY A 27 6.88 11.40 -6.92
CA GLY A 27 7.69 10.32 -7.49
C GLY A 27 8.90 9.96 -6.63
N ILE A 28 8.83 10.22 -5.32
CA ILE A 28 9.88 9.87 -4.37
C ILE A 28 9.42 8.64 -3.58
N PRO A 29 10.24 7.57 -3.52
CA PRO A 29 9.85 6.36 -2.79
C PRO A 29 9.61 6.63 -1.31
N LEU A 30 8.51 6.10 -0.77
CA LEU A 30 8.22 6.12 0.67
C LEU A 30 8.95 4.99 1.39
N ILE A 31 9.10 3.85 0.71
CA ILE A 31 9.76 2.67 1.26
C ILE A 31 10.32 1.86 0.09
N MET A 32 11.45 1.21 0.33
CA MET A 32 12.15 0.41 -0.67
C MET A 32 11.99 -1.08 -0.40
N PRO A 33 12.08 -1.95 -1.43
CA PRO A 33 11.99 -3.38 -1.21
C PRO A 33 13.00 -3.87 -0.17
N GLY A 34 12.54 -4.72 0.74
CA GLY A 34 13.36 -5.24 1.82
C GLY A 34 13.33 -4.42 3.10
N GLU A 35 12.74 -3.24 3.07
CA GLU A 35 12.57 -2.42 4.26
C GLU A 35 11.33 -2.85 5.06
N ARG A 36 11.40 -2.70 6.38
CA ARG A 36 10.31 -3.04 7.27
C ARG A 36 9.49 -1.79 7.60
N PHE A 37 8.17 -1.94 7.66
CA PHE A 37 7.28 -0.87 8.11
C PHE A 37 7.43 -0.70 9.63
N MET A 38 8.35 0.17 10.05
CA MET A 38 8.70 0.35 11.47
C MET A 38 7.82 1.36 12.18
N THR A 39 7.28 2.33 11.45
CA THR A 39 6.49 3.43 12.01
C THR A 39 5.11 3.47 11.38
N ASP A 40 4.20 4.26 11.99
CA ASP A 40 2.85 4.39 11.47
C ASP A 40 2.72 5.39 10.31
N SER A 41 3.75 6.23 10.09
CA SER A 41 3.62 7.36 9.16
C SER A 41 3.25 6.97 7.73
N ILE A 42 3.91 5.95 7.17
CA ILE A 42 3.62 5.49 5.81
C ILE A 42 2.24 4.85 5.77
N ILE A 43 1.91 4.04 6.77
CA ILE A 43 0.63 3.35 6.87
C ILE A 43 -0.51 4.36 6.97
N GLU A 44 -0.35 5.39 7.79
CA GLU A 44 -1.36 6.46 7.94
C GLU A 44 -1.53 7.24 6.63
N TYR A 45 -0.44 7.48 5.91
CA TYR A 45 -0.51 8.10 4.58
C TYR A 45 -1.34 7.26 3.61
N LEU A 46 -1.10 5.94 3.58
CA LEU A 46 -1.83 5.02 2.70
C LEU A 46 -3.31 4.96 3.07
N LYS A 47 -3.62 4.95 4.36
CA LYS A 47 -5.01 4.98 4.83
C LYS A 47 -5.71 6.28 4.44
N PHE A 48 -5.02 7.40 4.57
CA PHE A 48 -5.55 8.70 4.16
C PHE A 48 -5.83 8.74 2.66
N ALA A 49 -4.90 8.22 1.85
CA ALA A 49 -5.08 8.16 0.40
C ALA A 49 -6.27 7.28 0.02
N ARG A 50 -6.44 6.13 0.70
CA ARG A 50 -7.59 5.24 0.50
C ARG A 50 -8.89 5.96 0.85
N ASP A 51 -8.96 6.62 2.00
CA ASP A 51 -10.16 7.30 2.45
C ASP A 51 -10.52 8.45 1.52
N THR A 52 -9.53 9.14 0.97
CA THR A 52 -9.75 10.20 -0.02
C THR A 52 -10.30 9.63 -1.33
N ASP A 53 -9.75 8.51 -1.79
CA ASP A 53 -10.23 7.83 -3.00
C ASP A 53 -11.68 7.35 -2.81
N ASP A 54 -12.02 6.83 -1.63
CA ASP A 54 -13.38 6.39 -1.30
C ASP A 54 -14.39 7.55 -1.29
N ARG A 55 -13.97 8.71 -0.77
CA ARG A 55 -14.83 9.90 -0.70
C ARG A 55 -15.02 10.58 -2.04
N PHE A 56 -13.97 10.61 -2.84
CA PHE A 56 -13.94 11.33 -4.12
C PHE A 56 -13.50 10.36 -5.22
N PRO A 57 -14.38 9.44 -5.64
CA PRO A 57 -14.04 8.47 -6.69
C PRO A 57 -13.57 9.19 -7.95
N GLY A 58 -12.43 8.79 -8.47
CA GLY A 58 -11.80 9.44 -9.63
C GLY A 58 -10.83 10.54 -9.27
N PHE A 59 -10.69 10.90 -8.00
CA PHE A 59 -9.62 11.77 -7.51
C PHE A 59 -8.43 10.86 -7.18
N GLU A 60 -7.69 10.53 -8.20
CA GLU A 60 -6.66 9.50 -8.08
C GLU A 60 -5.40 10.02 -7.41
N ALA A 61 -5.04 9.37 -6.29
CA ALA A 61 -3.65 9.34 -5.88
C ALA A 61 -2.97 8.24 -6.71
N ASP A 62 -2.04 8.60 -7.58
CA ASP A 62 -1.29 7.64 -8.36
C ASP A 62 -0.14 7.10 -7.50
N ILE A 63 -0.39 5.99 -6.81
CA ILE A 63 0.60 5.37 -5.93
C ILE A 63 1.04 4.04 -6.53
N HIS A 64 2.28 3.98 -6.99
CA HIS A 64 2.85 2.76 -7.55
C HIS A 64 3.29 1.83 -6.43
N GLY A 65 3.14 0.53 -6.67
CA GLY A 65 3.49 -0.52 -5.71
C GLY A 65 2.31 -1.07 -4.92
N LEU A 66 1.15 -0.43 -5.00
CA LEU A 66 -0.06 -0.93 -4.38
C LEU A 66 -0.77 -1.93 -5.28
N ARG A 67 -1.47 -2.84 -4.65
CA ARG A 67 -2.37 -3.79 -5.31
C ARG A 67 -3.77 -3.58 -4.76
N PHE A 68 -4.78 -3.78 -5.60
CA PHE A 68 -6.18 -3.63 -5.21
C PHE A 68 -6.93 -4.91 -5.49
N GLU A 69 -7.83 -5.27 -4.57
CA GLU A 69 -8.80 -6.35 -4.78
C GLU A 69 -10.19 -5.79 -4.59
N ILE A 70 -11.11 -6.16 -5.49
CA ILE A 70 -12.52 -5.74 -5.41
C ILE A 70 -13.34 -6.98 -5.20
N ASP A 71 -14.12 -7.03 -4.10
CA ASP A 71 -14.99 -8.18 -3.81
C ASP A 71 -16.29 -8.12 -4.63
N GLY A 72 -17.13 -9.14 -4.47
CA GLY A 72 -18.40 -9.23 -5.20
C GLY A 72 -19.42 -8.15 -4.83
N LYS A 73 -19.15 -7.37 -3.78
CA LYS A 73 -19.99 -6.25 -3.32
C LYS A 73 -19.43 -4.89 -3.73
N GLY A 74 -18.33 -4.88 -4.49
CA GLY A 74 -17.68 -3.65 -4.94
C GLY A 74 -16.75 -3.02 -3.91
N HIS A 75 -16.46 -3.67 -2.80
CA HIS A 75 -15.49 -3.17 -1.82
C HIS A 75 -14.08 -3.35 -2.33
N LYS A 76 -13.31 -2.27 -2.29
CA LYS A 76 -11.92 -2.23 -2.74
C LYS A 76 -11.00 -2.32 -1.53
N THR A 77 -10.12 -3.32 -1.52
CA THR A 77 -9.11 -3.49 -0.49
C THR A 77 -7.76 -3.10 -1.05
N TRP A 78 -7.02 -2.27 -0.32
CA TRP A 78 -5.67 -1.85 -0.67
C TRP A 78 -4.67 -2.79 -0.02
N LEU A 79 -3.75 -3.30 -0.84
CA LEU A 79 -2.79 -4.33 -0.43
C LEU A 79 -1.38 -3.94 -0.85
N VAL A 80 -0.41 -4.40 -0.06
CA VAL A 80 1.01 -4.32 -0.39
C VAL A 80 1.59 -5.72 -0.33
N ASP A 81 2.34 -6.11 -1.36
CA ASP A 81 3.04 -7.39 -1.32
C ASP A 81 4.18 -7.31 -0.31
N CYS A 82 4.16 -8.17 0.69
CA CYS A 82 5.18 -8.25 1.74
C CYS A 82 5.87 -9.59 1.69
N VAL A 83 7.13 -9.59 2.14
CA VAL A 83 7.92 -10.81 2.25
C VAL A 83 7.28 -11.74 3.28
N LYS A 84 7.16 -13.02 2.93
CA LYS A 84 6.80 -14.06 3.90
C LYS A 84 8.01 -14.32 4.79
N GLU A 85 7.82 -14.17 6.08
CA GLU A 85 8.88 -14.38 7.06
C GLU A 85 8.70 -15.68 7.84
#